data_e40a4a9831c1abbb202b672ce6774395
#
_entry.id   e40a4a9831c1abbb202b672ce6774395
#
_cell.length_a   1.000
_cell.length_b   1.000
_cell.length_c   1.000
_cell.angle_alpha   90.00
_cell.angle_beta   90.00
_cell.angle_gamma   90.00
#
_symmetry.space_group_name_H-M   'P 1'
#
loop_
_entity.id
_entity.type
_entity.pdbx_description
1 polymer ?
#
loop_
_entity_poly.entity_id
_entity_poly.type
_entity_poly.pdbx_seq_one_letter_code
_entity_poly.pdbx_strand_id
1 'polypeptide(L)'
;MTGFGEARSQAAGLSIHVEVRTINNRHFKLGYRSSEGYASLEPEVENVVRQAMRRGTVQVNLRVDRQLAAENYRINSAVLDNYRAQIVAIAGLNEDDKVSLETLLQLPGVIDEQGRAISEPRDDWPAIEPVLQEALAAVNKMRLDEGKALLADLVANAQQIEQFLDKVAERAPAVVESYQARLLQRVNKSLEELKVALNPTDLLREVSLFVDRSDISEEIVRLRSHMQQYAEALTLEESSGRKLEFI
;
A
#
# COMPACT_ATOMS: atom_id res chain seq x y z
N MET A 1 3.90 -2.27 0.89
CA MET A 1 3.95 -0.94 1.52
C MET A 1 2.62 -0.24 1.27
N THR A 2 2.08 0.38 2.27
CA THR A 2 0.90 1.23 2.21
C THR A 2 1.34 2.66 1.87
N GLY A 3 0.45 3.47 1.33
CA GLY A 3 0.77 4.85 1.02
C GLY A 3 -0.48 5.69 0.89
N PHE A 4 -0.35 6.95 1.21
CA PHE A 4 -1.37 7.98 1.05
C PHE A 4 -0.75 9.20 0.39
N GLY A 5 -1.49 9.82 -0.52
CA GLY A 5 -1.13 11.09 -1.14
C GLY A 5 -2.38 11.85 -1.54
N GLU A 6 -2.35 13.14 -1.37
CA GLU A 6 -3.40 14.05 -1.82
C GLU A 6 -2.78 15.23 -2.55
N ALA A 7 -3.51 15.75 -3.51
CA ALA A 7 -3.17 17.00 -4.19
C ALA A 7 -4.44 17.79 -4.51
N ARG A 8 -4.29 19.10 -4.59
CA ARG A 8 -5.38 20.03 -4.86
C ARG A 8 -4.92 21.10 -5.84
N SER A 9 -5.77 21.45 -6.77
CA SER A 9 -5.51 22.55 -7.69
C SER A 9 -6.77 23.35 -7.97
N GLN A 10 -6.58 24.62 -8.25
CA GLN A 10 -7.62 25.50 -8.80
C GLN A 10 -7.12 26.00 -10.15
N ALA A 11 -7.64 25.44 -11.22
CA ALA A 11 -7.24 25.79 -12.58
C ALA A 11 -8.46 25.79 -13.50
N ALA A 12 -8.51 26.70 -14.45
CA ALA A 12 -9.56 26.79 -15.48
C ALA A 12 -11.00 26.85 -14.91
N GLY A 13 -11.21 27.45 -13.74
CA GLY A 13 -12.53 27.50 -13.08
C GLY A 13 -12.95 26.19 -12.43
N LEU A 14 -12.02 25.22 -12.32
CA LEU A 14 -12.21 23.93 -11.64
C LEU A 14 -11.47 23.95 -10.31
N SER A 15 -12.10 23.43 -9.27
CA SER A 15 -11.46 23.02 -8.02
C SER A 15 -11.31 21.52 -8.05
N ILE A 16 -10.07 21.04 -8.18
CA ILE A 16 -9.74 19.65 -8.34
C ILE A 16 -9.08 19.15 -7.05
N HIS A 17 -9.57 18.06 -6.52
CA HIS A 17 -8.99 17.38 -5.36
C HIS A 17 -8.85 15.89 -5.67
N VAL A 18 -7.65 15.38 -5.57
CA VAL A 18 -7.31 13.96 -5.80
C VAL A 18 -6.73 13.38 -4.54
N GLU A 19 -7.32 12.28 -4.08
CA GLU A 19 -6.75 11.43 -3.02
C GLU A 19 -6.37 10.08 -3.61
N VAL A 20 -5.19 9.59 -3.28
CA VAL A 20 -4.71 8.27 -3.67
C VAL A 20 -4.30 7.49 -2.43
N ARG A 21 -4.84 6.28 -2.28
CA ARG A 21 -4.50 5.34 -1.21
C ARG A 21 -4.03 4.03 -1.81
N THR A 22 -2.98 3.46 -1.24
CA THR A 22 -2.45 2.19 -1.71
C THR A 22 -2.38 1.17 -0.58
N ILE A 23 -2.74 -0.08 -0.91
CA ILE A 23 -2.65 -1.22 -0.01
C ILE A 23 -1.79 -2.28 -0.69
N ASN A 24 -0.94 -2.94 0.09
CA ASN A 24 -0.10 -4.01 -0.44
C ASN A 24 -0.96 -5.16 -0.98
N ASN A 25 -0.77 -5.48 -2.25
CA ASN A 25 -1.39 -6.63 -2.92
C ASN A 25 -0.44 -7.18 -3.97
N ARG A 26 -0.53 -8.49 -4.23
CA ARG A 26 0.27 -9.18 -5.26
C ARG A 26 -0.08 -8.70 -6.68
N HIS A 27 -1.35 -8.46 -6.93
CA HIS A 27 -1.88 -8.03 -8.22
C HIS A 27 -2.25 -6.56 -8.21
N PHE A 28 -2.11 -5.90 -9.36
CA PHE A 28 -2.63 -4.55 -9.53
C PHE A 28 -4.16 -4.58 -9.55
N LYS A 29 -4.78 -3.72 -8.76
CA LYS A 29 -6.23 -3.47 -8.78
C LYS A 29 -6.46 -1.98 -8.57
N LEU A 30 -7.21 -1.37 -9.47
CA LEU A 30 -7.68 0.01 -9.33
C LEU A 30 -9.10 0.01 -8.75
N GLY A 31 -9.35 0.87 -7.79
CA GLY A 31 -10.67 1.31 -7.37
C GLY A 31 -10.76 2.81 -7.63
N TYR A 32 -11.62 3.21 -8.55
CA TYR A 32 -11.82 4.60 -8.91
C TYR A 32 -13.17 5.10 -8.40
N ARG A 33 -13.17 6.27 -7.79
CA ARG A 33 -14.38 7.00 -7.40
C ARG A 33 -14.22 8.45 -7.83
N SER A 34 -15.27 9.01 -8.40
CA SER A 34 -15.26 10.41 -8.85
C SER A 34 -16.54 11.13 -8.48
N SER A 35 -16.51 12.45 -8.54
CA SER A 35 -17.72 13.26 -8.60
C SER A 35 -18.53 12.93 -9.85
N GLU A 36 -19.79 13.35 -9.85
CA GLU A 36 -20.74 13.07 -10.93
C GLU A 36 -20.20 13.58 -12.29
N GLY A 37 -20.33 12.73 -13.31
CA GLY A 37 -19.88 13.01 -14.67
C GLY A 37 -18.46 12.50 -14.99
N TYR A 38 -17.56 12.37 -14.01
CA TYR A 38 -16.15 12.03 -14.25
C TYR A 38 -15.83 10.52 -14.21
N ALA A 39 -16.83 9.66 -14.07
CA ALA A 39 -16.63 8.22 -14.06
C ALA A 39 -16.03 7.69 -15.39
N SER A 40 -16.29 8.38 -16.52
CA SER A 40 -15.76 8.05 -17.84
C SER A 40 -14.23 8.20 -17.98
N LEU A 41 -13.56 8.88 -17.02
CA LEU A 41 -12.11 9.04 -16.99
C LEU A 41 -11.36 7.86 -16.34
N GLU A 42 -12.07 6.81 -15.91
CA GLU A 42 -11.41 5.64 -15.30
C GLU A 42 -10.27 5.04 -16.13
N PRO A 43 -10.39 4.88 -17.48
CA PRO A 43 -9.30 4.35 -18.30
C PRO A 43 -8.06 5.26 -18.33
N GLU A 44 -8.24 6.57 -18.42
CA GLU A 44 -7.18 7.57 -18.40
C GLU A 44 -6.45 7.57 -17.04
N VAL A 45 -7.23 7.55 -15.95
CA VAL A 45 -6.70 7.43 -14.57
C VAL A 45 -5.94 6.12 -14.40
N GLU A 46 -6.49 5.00 -14.89
CA GLU A 46 -5.82 3.70 -14.80
C GLU A 46 -4.47 3.70 -15.53
N ASN A 47 -4.39 4.29 -16.69
CA ASN A 47 -3.15 4.39 -17.46
C ASN A 47 -2.06 5.14 -16.68
N VAL A 48 -2.38 6.31 -16.09
CA VAL A 48 -1.44 7.09 -15.30
C VAL A 48 -1.02 6.34 -14.04
N VAL A 49 -1.96 5.71 -13.34
CA VAL A 49 -1.68 4.94 -12.13
C VAL A 49 -0.80 3.71 -12.43
N ARG A 50 -1.02 3.01 -13.55
CA ARG A 50 -0.21 1.84 -13.97
C ARG A 50 1.24 2.22 -14.29
N GLN A 51 1.48 3.41 -14.82
CA GLN A 51 2.84 3.91 -15.05
C GLN A 51 3.59 4.16 -13.73
N ALA A 52 2.87 4.65 -12.70
CA ALA A 52 3.44 4.94 -11.40
C ALA A 52 3.56 3.69 -10.49
N MET A 53 2.68 2.69 -10.66
CA MET A 53 2.55 1.54 -9.74
C MET A 53 2.29 0.23 -10.48
N ARG A 54 3.24 -0.70 -10.40
CA ARG A 54 3.15 -2.02 -11.06
C ARG A 54 2.28 -3.03 -10.32
N ARG A 55 2.06 -2.89 -9.00
CA ARG A 55 1.32 -3.84 -8.15
C ARG A 55 0.70 -3.13 -6.93
N GLY A 56 -0.29 -3.76 -6.33
CA GLY A 56 -1.01 -3.24 -5.18
C GLY A 56 -2.46 -2.89 -5.52
N THR A 57 -3.28 -2.73 -4.51
CA THR A 57 -4.61 -2.16 -4.66
C THR A 57 -4.51 -0.66 -4.49
N VAL A 58 -4.84 0.09 -5.53
CA VAL A 58 -4.81 1.56 -5.57
C VAL A 58 -6.25 2.06 -5.57
N GLN A 59 -6.58 2.92 -4.63
CA GLN A 59 -7.86 3.62 -4.57
C GLN A 59 -7.62 5.08 -4.92
N VAL A 60 -8.27 5.56 -5.97
CA VAL A 60 -8.24 6.95 -6.41
C VAL A 60 -9.61 7.56 -6.19
N ASN A 61 -9.65 8.68 -5.49
CA ASN A 61 -10.84 9.47 -5.24
C ASN A 61 -10.66 10.86 -5.86
N LEU A 62 -11.39 11.12 -6.93
CA LEU A 62 -11.35 12.38 -7.68
C LEU A 62 -12.58 13.22 -7.36
N ARG A 63 -12.37 14.43 -6.87
CA ARG A 63 -13.43 15.42 -6.72
C ARG A 63 -13.13 16.61 -7.61
N VAL A 64 -14.06 16.92 -8.45
CA VAL A 64 -14.01 18.10 -9.33
C VAL A 64 -15.26 18.92 -9.08
N ASP A 65 -15.04 20.13 -8.61
CA ASP A 65 -16.10 21.12 -8.41
C ASP A 65 -15.85 22.27 -9.39
N ARG A 66 -16.84 22.55 -10.24
CA ARG A 66 -16.79 23.66 -11.17
C ARG A 66 -17.39 24.90 -10.51
N GLN A 67 -16.59 25.96 -10.42
CA GLN A 67 -17.11 27.25 -9.98
C GLN A 67 -18.00 27.82 -11.09
N LEU A 68 -19.30 27.87 -10.82
CA LEU A 68 -20.24 28.50 -11.72
C LEU A 68 -20.05 30.02 -11.63
N ALA A 69 -19.63 30.64 -12.72
CA ALA A 69 -19.66 32.09 -12.81
C ALA A 69 -21.11 32.59 -12.78
N ALA A 70 -21.38 33.76 -12.21
CA ALA A 70 -22.71 34.34 -12.13
C ALA A 70 -23.41 34.42 -13.51
N GLU A 71 -22.63 34.52 -14.57
CA GLU A 71 -23.07 34.59 -15.97
C GLU A 71 -23.68 33.25 -16.47
N ASN A 72 -23.47 32.17 -15.77
CA ASN A 72 -23.96 30.83 -16.13
C ASN A 72 -25.38 30.56 -15.60
N TYR A 73 -25.88 31.41 -14.70
CA TYR A 73 -27.26 31.31 -14.23
C TYR A 73 -28.17 32.06 -15.19
N ARG A 74 -29.08 31.37 -15.85
CA ARG A 74 -30.06 31.93 -16.75
C ARG A 74 -31.47 31.55 -16.34
N ILE A 75 -32.42 32.44 -16.50
CA ILE A 75 -33.83 32.14 -16.36
C ILE A 75 -34.28 31.48 -17.67
N ASN A 76 -34.81 30.28 -17.58
CA ASN A 76 -35.43 29.60 -18.70
C ASN A 76 -36.82 30.17 -18.93
N SER A 77 -36.90 31.21 -19.83
CA SER A 77 -38.14 31.90 -20.11
C SER A 77 -39.24 31.00 -20.66
N ALA A 78 -38.88 29.97 -21.47
CA ALA A 78 -39.85 29.03 -22.03
C ALA A 78 -40.52 28.19 -20.94
N VAL A 79 -39.74 27.71 -19.93
CA VAL A 79 -40.31 26.96 -18.78
C VAL A 79 -41.11 27.88 -17.88
N LEU A 80 -40.62 29.11 -17.66
CA LEU A 80 -41.33 30.11 -16.86
C LEU A 80 -42.73 30.47 -17.46
N ASP A 81 -42.75 30.73 -18.77
CA ASP A 81 -43.98 31.06 -19.50
C ASP A 81 -44.97 29.87 -19.51
N ASN A 82 -44.45 28.66 -19.64
CA ASN A 82 -45.29 27.44 -19.57
C ASN A 82 -45.93 27.28 -18.19
N TYR A 83 -45.19 27.44 -17.09
CA TYR A 83 -45.73 27.41 -15.75
C TYR A 83 -46.77 28.50 -15.54
N ARG A 84 -46.51 29.73 -16.00
CA ARG A 84 -47.46 30.81 -15.92
C ARG A 84 -48.77 30.49 -16.64
N ALA A 85 -48.71 30.00 -17.89
CA ALA A 85 -49.89 29.60 -18.65
C ALA A 85 -50.72 28.50 -17.97
N GLN A 86 -50.05 27.48 -17.40
CA GLN A 86 -50.71 26.40 -16.67
C GLN A 86 -51.42 26.92 -15.40
N ILE A 87 -50.75 27.77 -14.62
CA ILE A 87 -51.33 28.35 -13.40
C ILE A 87 -52.58 29.17 -13.71
N VAL A 88 -52.54 30.01 -14.74
CA VAL A 88 -53.66 30.79 -15.21
C VAL A 88 -54.84 29.89 -15.63
N ALA A 89 -54.54 28.83 -16.39
CA ALA A 89 -55.55 27.87 -16.84
C ALA A 89 -56.21 27.10 -15.72
N ILE A 90 -55.46 26.68 -14.67
CA ILE A 90 -55.97 25.91 -13.53
C ILE A 90 -56.73 26.80 -12.54
N ALA A 91 -56.23 28.01 -12.27
CA ALA A 91 -56.79 28.85 -11.24
C ALA A 91 -58.01 29.69 -11.73
N GLY A 92 -58.32 29.70 -13.05
CA GLY A 92 -59.37 30.55 -13.62
C GLY A 92 -59.06 32.07 -13.45
N LEU A 93 -57.77 32.38 -13.29
CA LEU A 93 -57.28 33.73 -13.10
C LEU A 93 -57.33 34.50 -14.43
N ASN A 94 -57.67 35.80 -14.39
CA ASN A 94 -57.53 36.66 -15.56
C ASN A 94 -56.06 36.96 -15.82
N GLU A 95 -55.69 37.34 -17.06
CA GLU A 95 -54.30 37.66 -17.44
C GLU A 95 -53.66 38.76 -16.57
N ASP A 96 -54.51 39.61 -15.92
CA ASP A 96 -54.06 40.70 -15.02
C ASP A 96 -53.84 40.24 -13.57
N ASP A 97 -54.19 39.02 -13.20
CA ASP A 97 -53.93 38.49 -11.88
C ASP A 97 -52.42 38.17 -11.69
N LYS A 98 -51.83 38.93 -10.78
CA LYS A 98 -50.38 38.85 -10.53
C LYS A 98 -49.97 37.55 -9.87
N VAL A 99 -49.52 36.59 -10.66
CA VAL A 99 -48.75 35.48 -10.11
C VAL A 99 -47.40 35.99 -9.62
N SER A 100 -47.07 35.71 -8.36
CA SER A 100 -45.82 36.21 -7.78
C SER A 100 -44.62 35.65 -8.54
N LEU A 101 -43.76 36.54 -9.10
CA LEU A 101 -42.54 36.17 -9.79
C LEU A 101 -41.62 35.37 -8.88
N GLU A 102 -41.58 35.70 -7.57
CA GLU A 102 -40.77 34.98 -6.56
C GLU A 102 -41.16 33.52 -6.46
N THR A 103 -42.46 33.23 -6.51
CA THR A 103 -42.96 31.84 -6.46
C THR A 103 -42.61 31.08 -7.74
N LEU A 104 -42.71 31.71 -8.89
CA LEU A 104 -42.37 31.12 -10.18
C LEU A 104 -40.89 30.81 -10.31
N LEU A 105 -39.98 31.63 -9.77
CA LEU A 105 -38.55 31.41 -9.79
C LEU A 105 -38.11 30.23 -8.92
N GLN A 106 -38.94 29.81 -7.97
CA GLN A 106 -38.65 28.60 -7.13
C GLN A 106 -39.06 27.28 -7.78
N LEU A 107 -39.79 27.33 -8.91
CA LEU A 107 -40.23 26.11 -9.60
C LEU A 107 -39.08 25.40 -10.32
N PRO A 108 -39.08 24.07 -10.34
CA PRO A 108 -38.00 23.30 -11.00
C PRO A 108 -37.82 23.68 -12.47
N GLY A 109 -36.56 23.84 -12.91
CA GLY A 109 -36.22 24.11 -14.29
C GLY A 109 -36.37 25.56 -14.75
N VAL A 110 -36.88 26.47 -13.88
CA VAL A 110 -37.00 27.89 -14.18
C VAL A 110 -35.65 28.61 -14.12
N ILE A 111 -34.84 28.24 -13.14
CA ILE A 111 -33.44 28.67 -13.11
C ILE A 111 -32.64 27.52 -13.75
N ASP A 112 -32.08 27.81 -14.91
CA ASP A 112 -31.23 26.90 -15.63
C ASP A 112 -29.77 27.15 -15.21
N GLU A 113 -29.24 26.18 -14.48
CA GLU A 113 -27.81 26.16 -14.17
C GLU A 113 -27.04 25.65 -15.42
N GLN A 114 -27.09 26.41 -16.53
CA GLN A 114 -26.38 26.06 -17.77
C GLN A 114 -24.85 26.01 -17.59
N GLY A 115 -24.33 26.35 -16.43
CA GLY A 115 -22.95 26.11 -16.04
C GLY A 115 -22.61 24.64 -15.79
N ARG A 116 -23.60 23.77 -15.70
CA ARG A 116 -23.45 22.32 -15.93
C ARG A 116 -23.44 21.98 -17.42
N ALA A 117 -23.26 22.98 -18.32
CA ALA A 117 -23.01 22.73 -19.72
C ALA A 117 -21.82 21.78 -19.79
N ILE A 118 -22.16 20.59 -20.17
CA ILE A 118 -21.42 19.38 -20.43
C ILE A 118 -20.12 19.75 -21.16
N SER A 119 -19.09 20.26 -20.44
CA SER A 119 -17.75 20.04 -20.94
C SER A 119 -17.56 18.55 -20.83
N GLU A 120 -17.19 17.91 -21.90
CA GLU A 120 -16.88 16.48 -21.83
C GLU A 120 -15.78 16.33 -20.76
N PRO A 121 -15.87 15.37 -19.84
CA PRO A 121 -14.86 15.16 -18.79
C PRO A 121 -13.44 15.07 -19.35
N ARG A 122 -13.31 14.68 -20.61
CA ARG A 122 -12.05 14.65 -21.36
C ARG A 122 -11.44 16.02 -21.59
N ASP A 123 -12.25 17.08 -21.70
CA ASP A 123 -11.76 18.45 -21.86
C ASP A 123 -11.09 18.96 -20.58
N ASP A 124 -11.52 18.44 -19.43
CA ASP A 124 -10.96 18.78 -18.13
C ASP A 124 -9.72 17.92 -17.77
N TRP A 125 -9.47 16.82 -18.50
CA TRP A 125 -8.36 15.91 -18.24
C TRP A 125 -7.00 16.59 -18.18
N PRO A 126 -6.64 17.53 -19.08
CA PRO A 126 -5.35 18.24 -19.01
C PRO A 126 -5.14 19.01 -17.69
N ALA A 127 -6.22 19.39 -17.00
CA ALA A 127 -6.14 20.05 -15.69
C ALA A 127 -6.10 19.01 -14.55
N ILE A 128 -6.72 17.83 -14.72
CA ILE A 128 -6.81 16.77 -13.72
C ILE A 128 -5.51 15.95 -13.65
N GLU A 129 -4.94 15.60 -14.79
CA GLU A 129 -3.77 14.72 -14.87
C GLU A 129 -2.57 15.20 -14.02
N PRO A 130 -2.16 16.48 -14.05
CA PRO A 130 -1.05 16.97 -13.23
C PRO A 130 -1.33 16.81 -11.72
N VAL A 131 -2.59 17.01 -11.28
CA VAL A 131 -2.98 16.87 -9.88
C VAL A 131 -2.94 15.40 -9.46
N LEU A 132 -3.37 14.48 -10.34
CA LEU A 132 -3.24 13.05 -10.10
C LEU A 132 -1.76 12.63 -10.01
N GLN A 133 -0.90 13.14 -10.88
CA GLN A 133 0.53 12.87 -10.87
C GLN A 133 1.19 13.38 -9.57
N GLU A 134 0.79 14.55 -9.08
CA GLU A 134 1.27 15.09 -7.80
C GLU A 134 0.85 14.23 -6.62
N ALA A 135 -0.41 13.81 -6.57
CA ALA A 135 -0.90 12.88 -5.54
C ALA A 135 -0.15 11.53 -5.57
N LEU A 136 0.13 10.99 -6.77
CA LEU A 136 0.91 9.77 -6.94
C LEU A 136 2.37 9.95 -6.51
N ALA A 137 2.97 11.11 -6.77
CA ALA A 137 4.32 11.44 -6.30
C ALA A 137 4.39 11.46 -4.77
N ALA A 138 3.38 12.03 -4.10
CA ALA A 138 3.27 12.02 -2.64
C ALA A 138 3.17 10.60 -2.08
N VAL A 139 2.35 9.73 -2.69
CA VAL A 139 2.28 8.30 -2.33
C VAL A 139 3.64 7.62 -2.49
N ASN A 140 4.32 7.84 -3.62
CA ASN A 140 5.62 7.21 -3.88
C ASN A 140 6.69 7.69 -2.89
N LYS A 141 6.69 8.96 -2.52
CA LYS A 141 7.57 9.49 -1.48
C LYS A 141 7.34 8.79 -0.14
N MET A 142 6.09 8.69 0.31
CA MET A 142 5.74 7.99 1.55
C MET A 142 6.20 6.52 1.53
N ARG A 143 5.99 5.82 0.40
CA ARG A 143 6.42 4.43 0.22
C ARG A 143 7.93 4.26 0.23
N LEU A 144 8.67 5.24 -0.33
CA LEU A 144 10.14 5.25 -0.29
C LEU A 144 10.65 5.45 1.13
N ASP A 145 10.03 6.32 1.90
CA ASP A 145 10.43 6.58 3.28
C ASP A 145 10.13 5.36 4.19
N GLU A 146 8.96 4.73 4.03
CA GLU A 146 8.65 3.45 4.70
C GLU A 146 9.64 2.35 4.28
N GLY A 147 9.98 2.28 2.98
CA GLY A 147 10.92 1.30 2.46
C GLY A 147 12.34 1.47 3.01
N LYS A 148 12.82 2.70 3.18
CA LYS A 148 14.13 2.99 3.80
C LYS A 148 14.15 2.57 5.26
N ALA A 149 13.10 2.87 6.02
CA ALA A 149 13.00 2.49 7.42
C ALA A 149 12.99 0.95 7.57
N LEU A 150 12.20 0.26 6.74
CA LEU A 150 12.15 -1.19 6.72
C LEU A 150 13.50 -1.82 6.34
N LEU A 151 14.20 -1.26 5.34
CA LEU A 151 15.53 -1.73 4.94
C LEU A 151 16.53 -1.62 6.10
N ALA A 152 16.53 -0.48 6.80
CA ALA A 152 17.41 -0.29 7.95
C ALA A 152 17.16 -1.33 9.05
N ASP A 153 15.90 -1.63 9.35
CA ASP A 153 15.52 -2.65 10.33
C ASP A 153 15.97 -4.06 9.88
N LEU A 154 15.73 -4.42 8.61
CA LEU A 154 16.13 -5.72 8.07
C LEU A 154 17.64 -5.90 8.08
N VAL A 155 18.42 -4.87 7.77
CA VAL A 155 19.90 -4.90 7.82
C VAL A 155 20.39 -5.06 9.27
N ALA A 156 19.79 -4.33 10.22
CA ALA A 156 20.15 -4.45 11.63
C ALA A 156 19.88 -5.85 12.18
N ASN A 157 18.73 -6.43 11.85
CA ASN A 157 18.37 -7.80 12.24
C ASN A 157 19.32 -8.83 11.62
N ALA A 158 19.70 -8.67 10.34
CA ALA A 158 20.67 -9.54 9.68
C ALA A 158 22.04 -9.50 10.40
N GLN A 159 22.53 -8.33 10.73
CA GLN A 159 23.77 -8.17 11.48
C GLN A 159 23.72 -8.83 12.87
N GLN A 160 22.58 -8.75 13.55
CA GLN A 160 22.38 -9.43 14.82
C GLN A 160 22.44 -10.96 14.67
N ILE A 161 21.82 -11.51 13.62
CA ILE A 161 21.85 -12.95 13.33
C ILE A 161 23.29 -13.39 13.07
N GLU A 162 24.07 -12.65 12.27
CA GLU A 162 25.48 -12.94 12.01
C GLU A 162 26.32 -12.95 13.31
N GLN A 163 26.12 -11.95 14.19
CA GLN A 163 26.81 -11.92 15.49
C GLN A 163 26.44 -13.12 16.39
N PHE A 164 25.20 -13.57 16.37
CA PHE A 164 24.80 -14.77 17.09
C PHE A 164 25.40 -16.04 16.47
N LEU A 165 25.45 -16.11 15.15
CA LEU A 165 26.04 -17.23 14.43
C LEU A 165 27.53 -17.37 14.74
N ASP A 166 28.26 -16.27 14.81
CA ASP A 166 29.68 -16.26 15.18
C ASP A 166 29.88 -16.76 16.62
N LYS A 167 29.03 -16.33 17.58
CA LYS A 167 29.05 -16.83 18.94
C LYS A 167 28.72 -18.34 19.03
N VAL A 168 27.81 -18.84 18.19
CA VAL A 168 27.50 -20.26 18.10
C VAL A 168 28.68 -21.01 17.55
N ALA A 169 29.29 -20.55 16.47
CA ALA A 169 30.47 -21.15 15.87
C ALA A 169 31.66 -21.26 16.85
N GLU A 170 31.88 -20.19 17.65
CA GLU A 170 32.91 -20.16 18.67
C GLU A 170 32.65 -21.17 19.81
N ARG A 171 31.38 -21.35 20.21
CA ARG A 171 31.00 -22.22 21.31
C ARG A 171 30.82 -23.69 20.93
N ALA A 172 30.59 -24.00 19.68
CA ALA A 172 30.31 -25.36 19.22
C ALA A 172 31.38 -26.39 19.65
N PRO A 173 32.70 -26.13 19.52
CA PRO A 173 33.75 -27.05 19.98
C PRO A 173 33.70 -27.32 21.49
N ALA A 174 33.48 -26.24 22.29
CA ALA A 174 33.45 -26.36 23.76
C ALA A 174 32.26 -27.22 24.27
N VAL A 175 31.19 -27.33 23.51
CA VAL A 175 30.05 -28.21 23.85
C VAL A 175 30.46 -29.65 23.85
N VAL A 176 31.25 -30.11 22.88
CA VAL A 176 31.77 -31.47 22.77
C VAL A 176 32.70 -31.76 23.94
N GLU A 177 33.64 -30.87 24.25
CA GLU A 177 34.55 -31.05 25.39
C GLU A 177 33.80 -31.13 26.73
N SER A 178 32.82 -30.24 26.92
CA SER A 178 31.98 -30.26 28.14
C SER A 178 31.16 -31.53 28.28
N TYR A 179 30.66 -32.06 27.17
CA TYR A 179 29.93 -33.37 27.18
C TYR A 179 30.85 -34.49 27.55
N GLN A 180 32.03 -34.58 26.92
CA GLN A 180 33.05 -35.59 27.23
C GLN A 180 33.43 -35.57 28.70
N ALA A 181 33.73 -34.43 29.26
CA ALA A 181 34.08 -34.27 30.68
C ALA A 181 32.94 -34.73 31.62
N ARG A 182 31.68 -34.34 31.31
CA ARG A 182 30.51 -34.78 32.10
C ARG A 182 30.24 -36.29 31.97
N LEU A 183 30.43 -36.86 30.79
CA LEU A 183 30.27 -38.28 30.56
C LEU A 183 31.30 -39.07 31.37
N LEU A 184 32.58 -38.69 31.29
CA LEU A 184 33.65 -39.27 32.10
C LEU A 184 33.38 -39.21 33.61
N GLN A 185 32.89 -38.08 34.12
CA GLN A 185 32.55 -37.92 35.51
C GLN A 185 31.41 -38.86 35.96
N ARG A 186 30.36 -38.96 35.13
CA ARG A 186 29.24 -39.88 35.41
C ARG A 186 29.67 -41.35 35.42
N VAL A 187 30.47 -41.72 34.44
CA VAL A 187 31.00 -43.02 34.27
C VAL A 187 31.89 -43.42 35.47
N ASN A 188 32.83 -42.54 35.84
CA ASN A 188 33.73 -42.81 36.99
C ASN A 188 32.90 -42.98 38.28
N LYS A 189 31.88 -42.17 38.51
CA LYS A 189 31.00 -42.29 39.67
C LYS A 189 30.27 -43.66 39.67
N SER A 190 29.75 -44.11 38.53
CA SER A 190 29.04 -45.41 38.42
C SER A 190 30.00 -46.59 38.58
N LEU A 191 31.24 -46.46 38.14
CA LEU A 191 32.27 -47.50 38.34
C LEU A 191 32.66 -47.65 39.80
N GLU A 192 32.79 -46.56 40.55
CA GLU A 192 33.04 -46.57 41.99
C GLU A 192 31.90 -47.27 42.77
N GLU A 193 30.65 -47.04 42.35
CA GLU A 193 29.47 -47.63 42.99
C GLU A 193 29.31 -49.13 42.63
N LEU A 194 29.58 -49.57 41.41
CA LEU A 194 29.31 -50.90 40.89
C LEU A 194 30.50 -51.86 40.87
N LYS A 195 31.72 -51.37 41.15
CA LYS A 195 33.00 -52.16 41.05
C LYS A 195 33.20 -52.87 39.71
N VAL A 196 32.73 -52.28 38.62
CA VAL A 196 32.84 -52.82 37.26
C VAL A 196 33.90 -52.01 36.49
N ALA A 197 34.74 -52.70 35.71
CA ALA A 197 35.68 -52.05 34.79
C ALA A 197 34.97 -51.75 33.47
N LEU A 198 35.07 -50.51 33.02
CA LEU A 198 34.54 -50.10 31.72
C LEU A 198 35.56 -50.35 30.60
N ASN A 199 35.04 -50.77 29.46
CA ASN A 199 35.86 -50.86 28.27
C ASN A 199 36.03 -49.46 27.66
N PRO A 200 37.27 -48.94 27.53
CA PRO A 200 37.52 -47.64 26.92
C PRO A 200 36.91 -47.45 25.51
N THR A 201 36.72 -48.53 24.78
CA THR A 201 36.12 -48.56 23.45
C THR A 201 34.64 -48.15 23.46
N ASP A 202 33.87 -48.52 24.50
CA ASP A 202 32.46 -48.18 24.62
C ASP A 202 32.28 -46.69 24.92
N LEU A 203 33.18 -46.12 25.72
CA LEU A 203 33.20 -44.69 26.00
C LEU A 203 33.50 -43.87 24.74
N LEU A 204 34.51 -44.31 23.98
CA LEU A 204 34.88 -43.64 22.72
C LEU A 204 33.73 -43.67 21.71
N ARG A 205 32.99 -44.80 21.65
CA ARG A 205 31.84 -44.97 20.77
C ARG A 205 30.72 -43.99 21.14
N GLU A 206 30.39 -43.84 22.41
CA GLU A 206 29.35 -42.92 22.87
C GLU A 206 29.72 -41.44 22.63
N VAL A 207 30.98 -41.09 22.88
CA VAL A 207 31.50 -39.75 22.55
C VAL A 207 31.42 -39.48 21.06
N SER A 208 31.81 -40.43 20.20
CA SER A 208 31.72 -40.25 18.74
C SER A 208 30.29 -40.09 18.26
N LEU A 209 29.34 -40.86 18.77
CA LEU A 209 27.91 -40.70 18.44
C LEU A 209 27.35 -39.32 18.86
N PHE A 210 27.84 -38.78 19.98
CA PHE A 210 27.46 -37.47 20.42
C PHE A 210 28.09 -36.37 19.52
N VAL A 211 29.36 -36.52 19.17
CA VAL A 211 30.06 -35.58 18.26
C VAL A 211 29.31 -35.52 16.93
N ASP A 212 28.99 -36.65 16.32
CA ASP A 212 28.28 -36.73 15.05
C ASP A 212 26.89 -36.07 15.12
N ARG A 213 26.17 -36.23 16.26
CA ARG A 213 24.85 -35.60 16.46
C ARG A 213 24.91 -34.10 16.82
N SER A 214 26.04 -33.67 17.35
CA SER A 214 26.24 -32.26 17.81
C SER A 214 27.02 -31.42 16.81
N ASP A 215 27.47 -32.04 15.72
CA ASP A 215 28.12 -31.30 14.63
C ASP A 215 27.09 -30.47 13.88
N ILE A 216 27.24 -29.16 14.03
CA ILE A 216 26.41 -28.15 13.38
C ILE A 216 27.18 -27.35 12.35
N SER A 217 28.34 -27.85 11.92
CA SER A 217 29.23 -27.17 11.00
C SER A 217 28.56 -26.91 9.66
N GLU A 218 27.81 -27.87 9.15
CA GLU A 218 27.05 -27.71 7.90
C GLU A 218 25.99 -26.62 8.02
N GLU A 219 25.23 -26.61 9.12
CA GLU A 219 24.19 -25.62 9.38
C GLU A 219 24.77 -24.20 9.49
N ILE A 220 25.94 -24.06 10.12
CA ILE A 220 26.64 -22.77 10.20
C ILE A 220 27.03 -22.29 8.81
N VAL A 221 27.63 -23.12 7.99
CA VAL A 221 28.02 -22.80 6.62
C VAL A 221 26.80 -22.45 5.78
N ARG A 222 25.74 -23.24 5.90
CA ARG A 222 24.49 -23.05 5.19
C ARG A 222 23.83 -21.71 5.57
N LEU A 223 23.74 -21.41 6.86
CA LEU A 223 23.16 -20.15 7.32
C LEU A 223 23.99 -18.95 6.87
N ARG A 224 25.33 -19.03 6.89
CA ARG A 224 26.18 -17.97 6.33
C ARG A 224 25.90 -17.72 4.84
N SER A 225 25.74 -18.78 4.07
CA SER A 225 25.37 -18.66 2.65
C SER A 225 23.99 -18.01 2.47
N HIS A 226 23.00 -18.36 3.30
CA HIS A 226 21.70 -17.71 3.27
C HIS A 226 21.77 -16.25 3.65
N MET A 227 22.55 -15.86 4.66
CA MET A 227 22.73 -14.45 5.06
C MET A 227 23.38 -13.62 3.95
N GLN A 228 24.35 -14.19 3.23
CA GLN A 228 24.93 -13.52 2.06
C GLN A 228 23.90 -13.32 0.96
N GLN A 229 23.13 -14.35 0.60
CA GLN A 229 22.06 -14.24 -0.40
C GLN A 229 20.97 -13.24 0.02
N TYR A 230 20.67 -13.18 1.33
CA TYR A 230 19.75 -12.22 1.90
C TYR A 230 20.23 -10.78 1.71
N ALA A 231 21.50 -10.50 2.04
CA ALA A 231 22.11 -9.19 1.85
C ALA A 231 22.11 -8.76 0.37
N GLU A 232 22.44 -9.68 -0.54
CA GLU A 232 22.36 -9.43 -1.99
C GLU A 232 20.94 -9.13 -2.44
N ALA A 233 19.94 -9.86 -1.91
CA ALA A 233 18.53 -9.66 -2.27
C ALA A 233 17.99 -8.31 -1.78
N LEU A 234 18.49 -7.75 -0.69
CA LEU A 234 18.11 -6.43 -0.18
C LEU A 234 18.59 -5.27 -1.07
N THR A 235 19.66 -5.48 -1.86
CA THR A 235 20.24 -4.45 -2.75
C THR A 235 19.72 -4.50 -4.18
N LEU A 236 18.85 -5.47 -4.53
CA LEU A 236 18.29 -5.58 -5.87
C LEU A 236 17.34 -4.41 -6.16
N GLU A 237 17.47 -3.83 -7.35
CA GLU A 237 16.56 -2.79 -7.86
C GLU A 237 15.14 -3.32 -8.11
N GLU A 238 15.02 -4.63 -8.42
CA GLU A 238 13.74 -5.28 -8.63
C GLU A 238 13.10 -5.75 -7.32
N SER A 239 11.79 -6.06 -7.40
CA SER A 239 11.05 -6.57 -6.25
C SER A 239 11.59 -7.92 -5.76
N SER A 240 12.37 -7.89 -4.71
CA SER A 240 13.04 -9.05 -4.10
C SER A 240 12.18 -9.86 -3.13
N GLY A 241 10.92 -9.47 -2.87
CA GLY A 241 10.09 -10.08 -1.83
C GLY A 241 9.92 -11.59 -1.92
N ARG A 242 9.78 -12.17 -3.12
CA ARG A 242 9.73 -13.63 -3.30
C ARG A 242 11.05 -14.32 -2.99
N LYS A 243 12.17 -13.67 -3.36
CA LYS A 243 13.50 -14.22 -3.11
C LYS A 243 13.79 -14.21 -1.61
N LEU A 244 13.41 -13.13 -0.91
CA LEU A 244 13.55 -13.01 0.54
C LEU A 244 12.65 -13.99 1.32
N GLU A 245 11.47 -14.34 0.80
CA GLU A 245 10.59 -15.33 1.40
C GLU A 245 11.14 -16.77 1.28
N PHE A 246 11.94 -17.03 0.25
CA PHE A 246 12.53 -18.34 -0.02
C PHE A 246 13.86 -18.56 0.72
N ILE A 247 14.64 -17.51 0.99
CA ILE A 247 15.91 -17.56 1.72
C ILE A 247 15.69 -17.83 3.21
#